data_f132e19519f9f0caa6bbc0054a24482a
#
_entry.id   f132e19519f9f0caa6bbc0054a24482a
#
_cell.length_a   1.000
_cell.length_b   1.000
_cell.length_c   1.000
_cell.angle_alpha   90.00
_cell.angle_beta   90.00
_cell.angle_gamma   90.00
#
_symmetry.space_group_name_H-M   'P 1'
#
loop_
_entity.id
_entity.type
_entity.pdbx_description
1 polymer ?
#
loop_
_entity_poly.entity_id
_entity_poly.type
_entity_poly.pdbx_seq_one_letter_code
_entity_poly.pdbx_strand_id
1 'polypeptide(L)'
;MTELDDLRYPIGKFSPPAARTPAVRAGHIETLRQLPERLRAAVNGLSDAQLDTPYRDGGWTLRQVVHHFADSHANSYVRFKLALTEDWPTIKPYDEAAWARLPDSRMPIGPSLDFVAGLHARLVALLESMSEADFEKGFNHPERGRVTLANNLAMYDWHSRHHVAHITGLRERMGW
;
A
#
# COMPACT_ATOMS: atom_id res chain seq x y z
N MET A 1 -6.88 21.71 -9.50
CA MET A 1 -5.77 20.74 -9.43
C MET A 1 -5.04 20.86 -10.74
N THR A 2 -3.73 20.70 -10.76
CA THR A 2 -2.96 20.66 -12.02
C THR A 2 -3.03 19.23 -12.57
N GLU A 3 -2.83 19.05 -13.87
CA GLU A 3 -2.74 17.71 -14.51
C GLU A 3 -1.71 16.81 -13.80
N LEU A 4 -0.61 17.39 -13.33
CA LEU A 4 0.40 16.69 -12.54
C LEU A 4 -0.13 16.21 -11.18
N ASP A 5 -1.00 17.00 -10.53
CA ASP A 5 -1.64 16.62 -9.27
C ASP A 5 -2.62 15.46 -9.47
N ASP A 6 -3.33 15.42 -10.59
CA ASP A 6 -4.26 14.34 -10.92
C ASP A 6 -3.51 13.03 -11.18
N LEU A 7 -2.34 13.09 -11.84
CA LEU A 7 -1.47 11.93 -12.01
C LEU A 7 -0.82 11.47 -10.70
N ARG A 8 -0.52 12.40 -9.80
CA ARG A 8 0.06 12.10 -8.47
C ARG A 8 -0.96 11.50 -7.51
N TYR A 9 -2.22 11.91 -7.62
CA TYR A 9 -3.31 11.46 -6.75
C TYR A 9 -4.52 11.01 -7.57
N PRO A 10 -4.39 9.90 -8.35
CA PRO A 10 -5.40 9.49 -9.31
C PRO A 10 -6.77 9.14 -8.69
N ILE A 11 -6.80 8.88 -7.39
CA ILE A 11 -8.04 8.65 -6.61
C ILE A 11 -8.20 9.68 -5.49
N GLY A 12 -7.57 10.86 -5.60
CA GLY A 12 -7.53 11.87 -4.55
C GLY A 12 -6.57 11.53 -3.40
N LYS A 13 -6.36 12.50 -2.51
CA LYS A 13 -5.52 12.34 -1.32
C LYS A 13 -6.24 11.50 -0.26
N PHE A 14 -5.47 10.80 0.57
CA PHE A 14 -6.04 10.08 1.71
C PHE A 14 -6.77 11.03 2.65
N SER A 15 -7.98 10.63 3.02
CA SER A 15 -8.74 11.22 4.11
C SER A 15 -9.28 10.08 4.98
N PRO A 16 -9.10 10.14 6.31
CA PRO A 16 -9.67 9.12 7.19
C PRO A 16 -11.17 9.01 6.98
N PRO A 17 -11.75 7.79 6.98
CA PRO A 17 -13.17 7.60 6.78
C PRO A 17 -13.97 8.27 7.91
N ALA A 18 -15.08 8.92 7.56
CA ALA A 18 -15.99 9.56 8.53
C ALA A 18 -16.66 8.53 9.46
N ALA A 19 -16.90 7.32 8.97
CA ALA A 19 -17.48 6.22 9.73
C ALA A 19 -16.45 5.09 9.93
N ARG A 20 -16.40 4.53 11.15
CA ARG A 20 -15.54 3.40 11.52
C ARG A 20 -16.36 2.17 11.90
N THR A 21 -17.43 1.91 11.14
CA THR A 21 -18.31 0.76 11.39
C THR A 21 -17.64 -0.56 11.02
N PRO A 22 -18.09 -1.70 11.59
CA PRO A 22 -17.63 -3.02 11.16
C PRO A 22 -17.77 -3.26 9.65
N ALA A 23 -18.83 -2.76 9.04
CA ALA A 23 -19.05 -2.89 7.59
C ALA A 23 -18.00 -2.12 6.76
N VAL A 24 -17.66 -0.89 7.16
CA VAL A 24 -16.58 -0.11 6.50
C VAL A 24 -15.25 -0.83 6.64
N ARG A 25 -14.95 -1.35 7.82
CA ARG A 25 -13.72 -2.10 8.09
C ARG A 25 -13.64 -3.39 7.26
N ALA A 26 -14.74 -4.14 7.15
CA ALA A 26 -14.81 -5.32 6.30
C ALA A 26 -14.48 -4.99 4.83
N GLY A 27 -14.97 -3.85 4.32
CA GLY A 27 -14.63 -3.34 2.99
C GLY A 27 -13.12 -3.08 2.81
N HIS A 28 -12.48 -2.47 3.81
CA HIS A 28 -11.02 -2.25 3.77
C HIS A 28 -10.24 -3.58 3.78
N ILE A 29 -10.65 -4.54 4.61
CA ILE A 29 -10.03 -5.88 4.66
C ILE A 29 -10.20 -6.58 3.31
N GLU A 30 -11.36 -6.48 2.69
CA GLU A 30 -11.61 -7.07 1.37
C GLU A 30 -10.72 -6.45 0.28
N THR A 31 -10.49 -5.14 0.30
CA THR A 31 -9.52 -4.50 -0.59
C THR A 31 -8.12 -5.10 -0.43
N LEU A 32 -7.67 -5.30 0.81
CA LEU A 32 -6.37 -5.91 1.09
C LEU A 32 -6.33 -7.39 0.66
N ARG A 33 -7.43 -8.13 0.82
CA ARG A 33 -7.54 -9.51 0.35
C ARG A 33 -7.36 -9.62 -1.16
N GLN A 34 -7.96 -8.71 -1.91
CA GLN A 34 -7.94 -8.71 -3.37
C GLN A 34 -6.68 -8.08 -3.95
N LEU A 35 -5.89 -7.33 -3.16
CA LEU A 35 -4.74 -6.59 -3.68
C LEU A 35 -3.74 -7.47 -4.45
N PRO A 36 -3.32 -8.66 -3.98
CA PRO A 36 -2.34 -9.46 -4.72
C PRO A 36 -2.78 -9.80 -6.13
N GLU A 37 -4.06 -10.18 -6.30
CA GLU A 37 -4.64 -10.50 -7.61
C GLU A 37 -4.76 -9.23 -8.48
N ARG A 38 -5.27 -8.13 -7.91
CA ARG A 38 -5.40 -6.85 -8.61
C ARG A 38 -4.06 -6.30 -9.06
N LEU A 39 -3.02 -6.42 -8.23
CA LEU A 39 -1.67 -5.97 -8.57
C LEU A 39 -1.08 -6.82 -9.70
N ARG A 40 -1.23 -8.15 -9.64
CA ARG A 40 -0.81 -9.05 -10.72
C ARG A 40 -1.53 -8.72 -12.04
N ALA A 41 -2.84 -8.52 -11.99
CA ALA A 41 -3.63 -8.16 -13.17
C ALA A 41 -3.19 -6.80 -13.75
N ALA A 42 -2.90 -5.81 -12.89
CA ALA A 42 -2.46 -4.49 -13.31
C ALA A 42 -1.13 -4.51 -14.08
N VAL A 43 -0.21 -5.43 -13.76
CA VAL A 43 1.10 -5.53 -14.43
C VAL A 43 1.18 -6.65 -15.46
N ASN A 44 0.12 -7.43 -15.62
CA ASN A 44 0.12 -8.57 -16.53
C ASN A 44 0.37 -8.14 -17.98
N GLY A 45 1.28 -8.85 -18.65
CA GLY A 45 1.64 -8.60 -20.05
C GLY A 45 2.55 -7.39 -20.28
N LEU A 46 2.95 -6.65 -19.24
CA LEU A 46 3.90 -5.55 -19.40
C LEU A 46 5.32 -6.08 -19.64
N SER A 47 5.98 -5.52 -20.66
CA SER A 47 7.42 -5.74 -20.91
C SER A 47 8.29 -4.99 -19.88
N ASP A 48 9.58 -5.34 -19.80
CA ASP A 48 10.53 -4.63 -18.95
C ASP A 48 10.61 -3.14 -19.28
N ALA A 49 10.59 -2.76 -20.55
CA ALA A 49 10.58 -1.36 -20.96
C ALA A 49 9.35 -0.60 -20.45
N GLN A 50 8.18 -1.25 -20.47
CA GLN A 50 6.94 -0.67 -19.92
C GLN A 50 6.99 -0.59 -18.39
N LEU A 51 7.52 -1.61 -17.72
CA LEU A 51 7.73 -1.59 -16.27
C LEU A 51 8.71 -0.50 -15.84
N ASP A 52 9.69 -0.16 -16.66
CA ASP A 52 10.68 0.88 -16.39
C ASP A 52 10.21 2.29 -16.81
N THR A 53 8.96 2.44 -17.26
CA THR A 53 8.35 3.73 -17.57
C THR A 53 7.78 4.39 -16.30
N PRO A 54 8.13 5.66 -16.02
CA PRO A 54 7.55 6.40 -14.90
C PRO A 54 6.04 6.66 -15.09
N TYR A 55 5.25 6.52 -14.03
CA TYR A 55 3.80 6.77 -14.11
C TYR A 55 3.44 8.26 -14.33
N ARG A 56 4.38 9.17 -14.08
CA ARG A 56 4.36 10.61 -14.40
C ARG A 56 5.78 11.17 -14.43
N ASP A 57 5.95 12.38 -14.90
CA ASP A 57 7.25 13.08 -14.86
C ASP A 57 7.77 13.20 -13.41
N GLY A 58 9.03 12.78 -13.23
CA GLY A 58 9.67 12.73 -11.91
C GLY A 58 9.03 11.76 -10.92
N GLY A 59 8.11 10.89 -11.37
CA GLY A 59 7.52 9.82 -10.57
C GLY A 59 8.38 8.55 -10.59
N TRP A 60 7.94 7.55 -9.82
CA TRP A 60 8.52 6.22 -9.85
C TRP A 60 8.14 5.47 -11.13
N THR A 61 8.97 4.55 -11.57
CA THR A 61 8.63 3.57 -12.59
C THR A 61 7.57 2.59 -12.06
N LEU A 62 6.84 1.93 -12.96
CA LEU A 62 5.88 0.89 -12.53
C LEU A 62 6.59 -0.23 -11.76
N ARG A 63 7.82 -0.59 -12.13
CA ARG A 63 8.66 -1.55 -11.39
C ARG A 63 8.88 -1.10 -9.96
N GLN A 64 9.28 0.15 -9.74
CA GLN A 64 9.46 0.71 -8.39
C GLN A 64 8.15 0.74 -7.60
N VAL A 65 7.01 1.01 -8.23
CA VAL A 65 5.70 0.95 -7.58
C VAL A 65 5.40 -0.47 -7.09
N VAL A 66 5.70 -1.50 -7.88
CA VAL A 66 5.50 -2.90 -7.45
C VAL A 66 6.41 -3.27 -6.28
N HIS A 67 7.68 -2.91 -6.31
CA HIS A 67 8.59 -3.15 -5.18
C HIS A 67 8.17 -2.36 -3.93
N HIS A 68 7.72 -1.11 -4.11
CA HIS A 68 7.18 -0.29 -3.01
C HIS A 68 5.96 -0.93 -2.32
N PHE A 69 5.10 -1.66 -3.02
CA PHE A 69 4.04 -2.44 -2.37
C PHE A 69 4.62 -3.44 -1.36
N ALA A 70 5.65 -4.17 -1.74
CA ALA A 70 6.29 -5.14 -0.85
C ALA A 70 6.86 -4.45 0.40
N ASP A 71 7.62 -3.39 0.22
CA ASP A 71 8.24 -2.62 1.30
C ASP A 71 7.22 -1.98 2.24
N SER A 72 6.26 -1.27 1.68
CA SER A 72 5.28 -0.51 2.45
C SER A 72 4.34 -1.44 3.23
N HIS A 73 3.83 -2.50 2.59
CA HIS A 73 2.91 -3.43 3.24
C HIS A 73 3.59 -4.31 4.28
N ALA A 74 4.90 -4.65 4.10
CA ALA A 74 5.69 -5.31 5.14
C ALA A 74 5.83 -4.41 6.38
N ASN A 75 6.14 -3.14 6.20
CA ASN A 75 6.21 -2.17 7.29
C ASN A 75 4.85 -2.04 8.00
N SER A 76 3.74 -1.99 7.26
CA SER A 76 2.40 -1.97 7.86
C SER A 76 2.12 -3.22 8.69
N TYR A 77 2.43 -4.39 8.16
CA TYR A 77 2.24 -5.65 8.87
C TYR A 77 3.00 -5.68 10.19
N VAL A 78 4.26 -5.22 10.20
CA VAL A 78 5.05 -5.09 11.44
C VAL A 78 4.39 -4.11 12.41
N ARG A 79 3.89 -2.96 11.93
CA ARG A 79 3.19 -1.97 12.77
C ARG A 79 1.92 -2.53 13.40
N PHE A 80 1.13 -3.34 12.67
CA PHE A 80 -0.02 -4.07 13.26
C PHE A 80 0.42 -4.98 14.39
N LYS A 81 1.47 -5.79 14.18
CA LYS A 81 1.95 -6.72 15.20
C LYS A 81 2.48 -6.01 16.43
N LEU A 82 3.28 -4.97 16.26
CA LEU A 82 3.80 -4.17 17.37
C LEU A 82 2.65 -3.55 18.20
N ALA A 83 1.68 -2.90 17.54
CA ALA A 83 0.57 -2.26 18.25
C ALA A 83 -0.39 -3.26 18.94
N LEU A 84 -0.44 -4.52 18.49
CA LEU A 84 -1.22 -5.57 19.13
C LEU A 84 -0.52 -6.17 20.35
N THR A 85 0.80 -6.08 20.44
CA THR A 85 1.62 -6.73 21.47
C THR A 85 2.27 -5.76 22.45
N GLU A 86 2.28 -4.46 22.14
CA GLU A 86 2.89 -3.42 22.94
C GLU A 86 1.90 -2.26 23.15
N ASP A 87 2.08 -1.47 24.22
CA ASP A 87 1.25 -0.29 24.47
C ASP A 87 1.82 0.94 23.75
N TRP A 88 1.13 1.37 22.70
CA TRP A 88 1.48 2.53 21.86
C TRP A 88 2.97 2.61 21.48
N PRO A 89 3.55 1.56 20.88
CA PRO A 89 4.96 1.56 20.50
C PRO A 89 5.28 2.69 19.53
N THR A 90 6.48 3.25 19.61
CA THR A 90 6.98 4.19 18.62
C THR A 90 7.59 3.40 17.48
N ILE A 91 7.03 3.57 16.26
CA ILE A 91 7.55 2.91 15.06
C ILE A 91 8.68 3.73 14.43
N LYS A 92 9.55 3.05 13.70
CA LYS A 92 10.55 3.71 12.87
C LYS A 92 9.98 3.97 11.47
N PRO A 93 9.88 5.23 10.99
CA PRO A 93 9.60 5.52 9.60
C PRO A 93 10.81 5.15 8.73
N TYR A 94 10.59 4.97 7.44
CA TYR A 94 11.65 4.74 6.47
C TYR A 94 11.55 5.76 5.32
N ASP A 95 12.66 6.04 4.67
CA ASP A 95 12.71 6.91 3.49
C ASP A 95 12.33 6.08 2.25
N GLU A 96 11.07 6.19 1.84
CA GLU A 96 10.48 5.46 0.71
C GLU A 96 11.23 5.76 -0.60
N ALA A 97 11.64 7.03 -0.79
CA ALA A 97 12.36 7.44 -1.99
C ALA A 97 13.79 6.91 -2.00
N ALA A 98 14.45 6.81 -0.84
CA ALA A 98 15.76 6.18 -0.74
C ALA A 98 15.69 4.68 -1.00
N TRP A 99 14.68 3.99 -0.44
CA TRP A 99 14.47 2.55 -0.66
C TRP A 99 14.21 2.25 -2.14
N ALA A 100 13.36 3.04 -2.81
CA ALA A 100 13.08 2.87 -4.24
C ALA A 100 14.30 3.06 -5.16
N ARG A 101 15.43 3.53 -4.63
CA ARG A 101 16.72 3.65 -5.37
C ARG A 101 17.70 2.50 -5.11
N LEU A 102 17.39 1.61 -4.16
CA LEU A 102 18.24 0.45 -3.86
C LEU A 102 18.25 -0.54 -5.04
N PRO A 103 19.29 -1.37 -5.16
CA PRO A 103 19.46 -2.28 -6.30
C PRO A 103 18.31 -3.29 -6.47
N ASP A 104 17.69 -3.74 -5.38
CA ASP A 104 16.58 -4.68 -5.38
C ASP A 104 15.32 -4.12 -6.03
N SER A 105 15.13 -2.78 -6.02
CA SER A 105 14.04 -2.11 -6.75
C SER A 105 14.20 -2.14 -8.29
N ARG A 106 15.29 -2.73 -8.80
CA ARG A 106 15.54 -2.97 -10.24
C ARG A 106 15.39 -4.44 -10.65
N MET A 107 15.11 -5.31 -9.69
CA MET A 107 14.90 -6.74 -9.94
C MET A 107 13.61 -6.99 -10.75
N PRO A 108 13.46 -8.20 -11.35
CA PRO A 108 12.17 -8.65 -11.85
C PRO A 108 11.09 -8.55 -10.76
N ILE A 109 9.87 -8.15 -11.12
CA ILE A 109 8.79 -7.89 -10.17
C ILE A 109 8.20 -9.14 -9.51
N GLY A 110 8.46 -10.33 -10.07
CA GLY A 110 7.92 -11.61 -9.58
C GLY A 110 8.09 -11.82 -8.07
N PRO A 111 9.31 -11.73 -7.52
CA PRO A 111 9.54 -11.89 -6.09
C PRO A 111 8.70 -10.96 -5.21
N SER A 112 8.50 -9.70 -5.60
CA SER A 112 7.66 -8.77 -4.84
C SER A 112 6.17 -9.09 -4.94
N LEU A 113 5.70 -9.55 -6.10
CA LEU A 113 4.33 -10.03 -6.27
C LEU A 113 4.04 -11.26 -5.39
N ASP A 114 4.97 -12.21 -5.32
CA ASP A 114 4.86 -13.40 -4.48
C ASP A 114 4.93 -13.04 -3.00
N PHE A 115 5.82 -12.13 -2.63
CA PHE A 115 5.94 -11.65 -1.26
C PHE A 115 4.67 -10.94 -0.80
N VAL A 116 4.09 -10.05 -1.61
CA VAL A 116 2.82 -9.37 -1.32
C VAL A 116 1.70 -10.38 -1.15
N ALA A 117 1.62 -11.42 -1.98
CA ALA A 117 0.60 -12.45 -1.87
C ALA A 117 0.70 -13.21 -0.53
N GLY A 118 1.88 -13.68 -0.17
CA GLY A 118 2.10 -14.38 1.11
C GLY A 118 1.89 -13.49 2.32
N LEU A 119 2.35 -12.23 2.25
CA LEU A 119 2.16 -11.24 3.30
C LEU A 119 0.67 -10.94 3.53
N HIS A 120 -0.09 -10.70 2.45
CA HIS A 120 -1.51 -10.35 2.53
C HIS A 120 -2.36 -11.51 3.02
N ALA A 121 -2.06 -12.76 2.67
CA ALA A 121 -2.72 -13.92 3.25
C ALA A 121 -2.61 -13.92 4.80
N ARG A 122 -1.44 -13.62 5.33
CA ARG A 122 -1.21 -13.52 6.77
C ARG A 122 -1.83 -12.27 7.40
N LEU A 123 -1.72 -11.12 6.73
CA LEU A 123 -2.27 -9.86 7.22
C LEU A 123 -3.79 -9.94 7.32
N VAL A 124 -4.46 -10.46 6.31
CA VAL A 124 -5.92 -10.62 6.30
C VAL A 124 -6.38 -11.54 7.41
N ALA A 125 -5.72 -12.70 7.60
CA ALA A 125 -6.03 -13.60 8.70
C ALA A 125 -5.87 -12.93 10.08
N LEU A 126 -4.83 -12.07 10.25
CA LEU A 126 -4.65 -11.28 11.47
C LEU A 126 -5.80 -10.28 11.65
N LEU A 127 -6.13 -9.50 10.61
CA LEU A 127 -7.18 -8.47 10.67
C LEU A 127 -8.56 -9.06 10.98
N GLU A 128 -8.88 -10.23 10.44
CA GLU A 128 -10.14 -10.93 10.69
C GLU A 128 -10.24 -11.50 12.11
N SER A 129 -9.10 -11.77 12.76
CA SER A 129 -9.07 -12.24 14.15
C SER A 129 -9.16 -11.11 15.19
N MET A 130 -9.06 -9.84 14.77
CA MET A 130 -9.04 -8.69 15.66
C MET A 130 -10.45 -8.32 16.15
N SER A 131 -10.54 -8.03 17.44
CA SER A 131 -11.74 -7.47 18.07
C SER A 131 -11.89 -5.97 17.77
N GLU A 132 -13.06 -5.40 18.04
CA GLU A 132 -13.29 -3.94 17.99
C GLU A 132 -12.26 -3.17 18.83
N ALA A 133 -11.96 -3.65 20.03
CA ALA A 133 -10.98 -3.04 20.92
C ALA A 133 -9.55 -3.07 20.36
N ASP A 134 -9.21 -4.08 19.58
CA ASP A 134 -7.89 -4.15 18.95
C ASP A 134 -7.71 -3.06 17.87
N PHE A 135 -8.76 -2.68 17.16
CA PHE A 135 -8.69 -1.59 16.18
C PHE A 135 -8.51 -0.20 16.81
N GLU A 136 -8.81 -0.03 18.10
CA GLU A 136 -8.53 1.20 18.85
C GLU A 136 -7.10 1.28 19.36
N LYS A 137 -6.37 0.15 19.44
CA LYS A 137 -4.92 0.15 19.68
C LYS A 137 -4.21 0.86 18.54
N GLY A 138 -2.95 1.22 18.76
CA GLY A 138 -2.19 1.94 17.74
C GLY A 138 -0.72 2.09 18.08
N PHE A 139 -0.07 2.94 17.34
CA PHE A 139 1.35 3.24 17.47
C PHE A 139 1.60 4.75 17.36
N ASN A 140 2.75 5.19 17.82
CA ASN A 140 3.23 6.55 17.66
C ASN A 140 4.10 6.63 16.40
N HIS A 141 3.66 7.42 15.41
CA HIS A 141 4.46 7.75 14.25
C HIS A 141 5.21 9.06 14.53
N PRO A 142 6.54 9.12 14.42
CA PRO A 142 7.32 10.32 14.78
C PRO A 142 6.85 11.61 14.08
N GLU A 143 6.36 11.50 12.85
CA GLU A 143 5.92 12.67 12.04
C GLU A 143 4.41 12.91 12.09
N ARG A 144 3.60 11.87 12.35
CA ARG A 144 2.13 11.93 12.24
C ARG A 144 1.42 11.82 13.60
N GLY A 145 2.18 11.60 14.67
CA GLY A 145 1.62 11.39 16.00
C GLY A 145 0.94 10.02 16.15
N ARG A 146 -0.09 9.96 16.98
CA ARG A 146 -0.83 8.73 17.27
C ARG A 146 -1.66 8.26 16.07
N VAL A 147 -1.48 7.00 15.69
CA VAL A 147 -2.23 6.34 14.61
C VAL A 147 -2.88 5.08 15.16
N THR A 148 -4.20 5.00 15.13
CA THR A 148 -4.92 3.76 15.49
C THR A 148 -4.80 2.71 14.40
N LEU A 149 -4.97 1.43 14.75
CA LEU A 149 -4.99 0.34 13.77
C LEU A 149 -6.16 0.46 12.79
N ALA A 150 -7.31 1.01 13.22
CA ALA A 150 -8.40 1.34 12.31
C ALA A 150 -7.98 2.36 11.24
N ASN A 151 -7.25 3.42 11.62
CA ASN A 151 -6.75 4.41 10.66
C ASN A 151 -5.64 3.84 9.77
N ASN A 152 -4.77 2.99 10.32
CA ASN A 152 -3.74 2.32 9.52
C ASN A 152 -4.36 1.39 8.47
N LEU A 153 -5.41 0.65 8.82
CA LEU A 153 -6.15 -0.19 7.87
C LEU A 153 -6.77 0.65 6.73
N ALA A 154 -7.48 1.72 7.07
CA ALA A 154 -8.07 2.62 6.08
C ALA A 154 -7.02 3.28 5.17
N MET A 155 -5.85 3.64 5.72
CA MET A 155 -4.71 4.15 4.95
C MET A 155 -4.23 3.11 3.95
N TYR A 156 -4.12 1.84 4.34
CA TYR A 156 -3.62 0.78 3.45
C TYR A 156 -4.66 0.29 2.44
N ASP A 157 -5.96 0.43 2.71
CA ASP A 157 -7.00 0.32 1.68
C ASP A 157 -6.82 1.40 0.61
N TRP A 158 -6.72 2.67 1.01
CA TRP A 158 -6.47 3.77 0.08
C TRP A 158 -5.15 3.61 -0.67
N HIS A 159 -4.05 3.29 0.02
CA HIS A 159 -2.71 3.09 -0.54
C HIS A 159 -2.71 1.99 -1.61
N SER A 160 -3.40 0.89 -1.35
CA SER A 160 -3.56 -0.21 -2.29
C SER A 160 -4.22 0.24 -3.60
N ARG A 161 -5.36 0.90 -3.49
CA ARG A 161 -6.11 1.42 -4.65
C ARG A 161 -5.35 2.53 -5.37
N HIS A 162 -4.68 3.38 -4.62
CA HIS A 162 -3.91 4.52 -5.13
C HIS A 162 -2.75 4.07 -6.04
N HIS A 163 -1.94 3.13 -5.59
CA HIS A 163 -0.80 2.65 -6.38
C HIS A 163 -1.21 1.71 -7.52
N VAL A 164 -2.27 0.92 -7.37
CA VAL A 164 -2.86 0.20 -8.52
C VAL A 164 -3.34 1.20 -9.58
N ALA A 165 -3.97 2.31 -9.18
CA ALA A 165 -4.42 3.35 -10.11
C ALA A 165 -3.26 4.08 -10.83
N HIS A 166 -2.07 4.20 -10.22
CA HIS A 166 -0.88 4.70 -10.94
C HIS A 166 -0.52 3.76 -12.10
N ILE A 167 -0.56 2.44 -11.89
CA ILE A 167 -0.22 1.45 -12.90
C ILE A 167 -1.27 1.44 -14.01
N THR A 168 -2.54 1.28 -13.63
CA THR A 168 -3.64 1.17 -14.62
C THR A 168 -3.86 2.48 -15.39
N GLY A 169 -3.71 3.62 -14.73
CA GLY A 169 -3.83 4.93 -15.37
C GLY A 169 -2.69 5.20 -16.38
N LEU A 170 -1.45 4.74 -16.11
CA LEU A 170 -0.40 4.82 -17.12
C LEU A 170 -0.71 3.90 -18.29
N ARG A 171 -1.12 2.66 -18.04
CA ARG A 171 -1.51 1.70 -19.11
C ARG A 171 -2.58 2.28 -20.04
N GLU A 172 -3.62 2.87 -19.44
CA GLU A 172 -4.72 3.49 -20.19
C GLU A 172 -4.23 4.63 -21.08
N ARG A 173 -3.41 5.55 -20.53
CA ARG A 173 -2.86 6.67 -21.30
C ARG A 173 -1.93 6.24 -22.43
N MET A 174 -1.22 5.13 -22.27
CA MET A 174 -0.26 4.60 -23.25
C MET A 174 -0.87 3.56 -24.20
N GLY A 175 -2.12 3.15 -23.98
CA GLY A 175 -2.77 2.12 -24.78
C GLY A 175 -2.19 0.70 -24.60
N TRP A 176 -1.75 0.34 -23.40
CA TRP A 176 -1.11 -0.96 -23.07
C TRP A 176 -2.08 -1.99 -22.50
#